data_afde64ce0fcaea7bb6b2dac1f1b9d925
#
_entry.id   afde64ce0fcaea7bb6b2dac1f1b9d925
#
_cell.length_a   1.000
_cell.length_b   1.000
_cell.length_c   1.000
_cell.angle_alpha   90.00
_cell.angle_beta   90.00
_cell.angle_gamma   90.00
#
_symmetry.space_group_name_H-M   'P 1'
#
loop_
_entity.id
_entity.type
_entity.pdbx_description
1 polymer ?
#
loop_
_entity_poly.entity_id
_entity_poly.type
_entity_poly.pdbx_seq_one_letter_code
_entity_poly.pdbx_strand_id
1 'polypeptide(L)'
;VFGVHGNYIPTLCGWINLVGWMCVNVVTATLTLLTLLGILGINTNTFTTIIALIILAILIAISGFLSQESLVKLQSFFTYVFGLMTLIVLGFLLLKTNWDLLFALPSGNWISGFLPAVSIIIAGTGISWAIAAADYSVYQDPKNSDFAIILSTTLAGFIPLFILMSMGILMTSTVPDFLSVPNPIDVIGSQLPTWMTIPYLITALVGLVAPSVISLRSARVNLSTLNIKVNNFTAISIHVIIMLALGIYVLFISDSF
;
A
#
# COMPACT_ATOMS: atom_id res chain seq x y z
N VAL A 1 -27.42 -9.49 10.62
CA VAL A 1 -27.98 -10.56 9.79
C VAL A 1 -27.47 -11.93 10.27
N PHE A 2 -26.17 -12.11 10.53
CA PHE A 2 -25.58 -13.39 10.92
C PHE A 2 -25.42 -13.58 12.45
N GLY A 3 -25.82 -12.63 13.25
CA GLY A 3 -25.60 -12.63 14.69
C GLY A 3 -24.13 -12.47 15.10
N VAL A 4 -23.86 -12.45 16.40
CA VAL A 4 -22.51 -12.22 16.93
C VAL A 4 -21.54 -13.33 16.50
N HIS A 5 -21.97 -14.59 16.53
CA HIS A 5 -21.11 -15.73 16.18
C HIS A 5 -20.88 -15.86 14.66
N GLY A 6 -21.84 -15.48 13.83
CA GLY A 6 -21.69 -15.50 12.37
C GLY A 6 -20.71 -14.46 11.85
N ASN A 7 -20.33 -13.47 12.67
CA ASN A 7 -19.37 -12.44 12.30
C ASN A 7 -17.90 -12.88 12.50
N TYR A 8 -17.63 -13.97 13.20
CA TYR A 8 -16.24 -14.38 13.49
C TYR A 8 -15.43 -14.73 12.24
N ILE A 9 -16.04 -15.47 11.30
CA ILE A 9 -15.34 -15.87 10.06
C ILE A 9 -14.99 -14.67 9.18
N PRO A 10 -15.92 -13.78 8.83
CA PRO A 10 -15.59 -12.58 8.06
C PRO A 10 -14.54 -11.69 8.76
N THR A 11 -14.64 -11.53 10.09
CA THR A 11 -13.68 -10.75 10.85
C THR A 11 -12.28 -11.35 10.85
N LEU A 12 -12.18 -12.68 10.97
CA LEU A 12 -10.88 -13.37 10.88
C LEU A 12 -10.26 -13.23 9.47
N CYS A 13 -11.06 -13.42 8.43
CA CYS A 13 -10.60 -13.20 7.05
C CYS A 13 -10.14 -11.74 6.84
N GLY A 14 -10.91 -10.78 7.37
CA GLY A 14 -10.55 -9.37 7.35
C GLY A 14 -9.24 -9.08 8.09
N TRP A 15 -9.08 -9.66 9.26
CA TRP A 15 -7.85 -9.51 10.05
C TRP A 15 -6.63 -10.05 9.32
N ILE A 16 -6.71 -11.26 8.74
CA ILE A 16 -5.63 -11.86 7.95
C ILE A 16 -5.27 -10.97 6.76
N ASN A 17 -6.28 -10.47 6.04
CA ASN A 17 -6.06 -9.57 4.90
C ASN A 17 -5.34 -8.28 5.31
N LEU A 18 -5.75 -7.63 6.40
CA LEU A 18 -5.12 -6.40 6.89
C LEU A 18 -3.67 -6.63 7.33
N VAL A 19 -3.40 -7.75 8.01
CA VAL A 19 -2.04 -8.14 8.40
C VAL A 19 -1.18 -8.44 7.19
N GLY A 20 -1.72 -9.13 6.18
CA GLY A 20 -1.04 -9.38 4.91
C GLY A 20 -0.63 -8.07 4.21
N TRP A 21 -1.55 -7.12 4.10
CA TRP A 21 -1.23 -5.80 3.51
C TRP A 21 -0.21 -5.01 4.32
N MET A 22 -0.24 -5.06 5.65
CA MET A 22 0.82 -4.46 6.47
C MET A 22 2.19 -5.06 6.17
N CYS A 23 2.25 -6.38 5.99
CA CYS A 23 3.49 -7.07 5.62
C CYS A 23 4.00 -6.62 4.24
N VAL A 24 3.16 -6.65 3.20
CA VAL A 24 3.51 -6.20 1.84
C VAL A 24 4.03 -4.76 1.88
N ASN A 25 3.31 -3.86 2.52
CA ASN A 25 3.69 -2.45 2.60
C ASN A 25 5.02 -2.24 3.32
N VAL A 26 5.27 -2.92 4.46
CA VAL A 26 6.51 -2.74 5.22
C VAL A 26 7.71 -3.34 4.48
N VAL A 27 7.52 -4.47 3.79
CA VAL A 27 8.58 -5.08 2.97
C VAL A 27 8.96 -4.15 1.81
N THR A 28 7.96 -3.69 1.04
CA THR A 28 8.19 -2.74 -0.06
C THR A 28 8.80 -1.42 0.45
N ALA A 29 8.35 -0.92 1.59
CA ALA A 29 8.93 0.26 2.22
C ALA A 29 10.38 0.03 2.65
N THR A 30 10.70 -1.18 3.14
CA THR A 30 12.08 -1.55 3.51
C THR A 30 12.98 -1.53 2.27
N LEU A 31 12.57 -2.15 1.17
CA LEU A 31 13.32 -2.14 -0.08
C LEU A 31 13.51 -0.70 -0.60
N THR A 32 12.45 0.10 -0.59
CA THR A 32 12.51 1.52 -1.01
C THR A 32 13.47 2.34 -0.13
N LEU A 33 13.48 2.09 1.19
CA LEU A 33 14.43 2.74 2.10
C LEU A 33 15.86 2.31 1.81
N LEU A 34 16.10 1.04 1.52
CA LEU A 34 17.44 0.55 1.15
C LEU A 34 17.94 1.20 -0.15
N THR A 35 17.08 1.36 -1.15
CA THR A 35 17.41 2.09 -2.38
C THR A 35 17.79 3.54 -2.08
N LEU A 36 17.02 4.22 -1.22
CA LEU A 36 17.31 5.58 -0.80
C LEU A 36 18.67 5.66 -0.07
N LEU A 37 18.95 4.74 0.84
CA LEU A 37 20.23 4.66 1.54
C LEU A 37 21.39 4.40 0.58
N GLY A 38 21.20 3.52 -0.41
CA GLY A 38 22.19 3.25 -1.45
C GLY A 38 22.54 4.49 -2.29
N ILE A 39 21.53 5.30 -2.67
CA ILE A 39 21.73 6.57 -3.38
C ILE A 39 22.52 7.58 -2.50
N LEU A 40 22.32 7.54 -1.19
CA LEU A 40 23.06 8.37 -0.23
C LEU A 40 24.47 7.84 0.09
N GLY A 41 24.90 6.74 -0.56
CA GLY A 41 26.23 6.14 -0.36
C GLY A 41 26.35 5.26 0.88
N ILE A 42 25.24 4.90 1.51
CA ILE A 42 25.22 4.00 2.67
C ILE A 42 25.18 2.56 2.15
N ASN A 43 26.12 1.76 2.63
CA ASN A 43 26.22 0.37 2.20
C ASN A 43 25.02 -0.46 2.69
N THR A 44 24.31 -1.10 1.78
CA THR A 44 23.12 -1.92 2.08
C THR A 44 23.52 -3.39 2.16
N ASN A 45 23.25 -4.00 3.31
CA ASN A 45 23.51 -5.41 3.60
C ASN A 45 22.40 -5.99 4.51
N THR A 46 22.49 -7.24 4.88
CA THR A 46 21.52 -7.90 5.76
C THR A 46 21.26 -7.14 7.06
N PHE A 47 22.30 -6.58 7.68
CA PHE A 47 22.16 -5.81 8.92
C PHE A 47 21.38 -4.50 8.71
N THR A 48 21.70 -3.75 7.66
CA THR A 48 20.97 -2.52 7.32
C THR A 48 19.51 -2.82 6.93
N THR A 49 19.26 -3.96 6.28
CA THR A 49 17.89 -4.39 5.94
C THR A 49 17.07 -4.67 7.20
N ILE A 50 17.62 -5.38 8.17
CA ILE A 50 16.94 -5.66 9.45
C ILE A 50 16.68 -4.35 10.21
N ILE A 51 17.65 -3.45 10.28
CA ILE A 51 17.47 -2.14 10.93
C ILE A 51 16.37 -1.33 10.24
N ALA A 52 16.39 -1.26 8.91
CA ALA A 52 15.38 -0.54 8.14
C ALA A 52 13.96 -1.10 8.41
N LEU A 53 13.81 -2.42 8.39
CA LEU A 53 12.55 -3.09 8.72
C LEU A 53 12.07 -2.75 10.15
N ILE A 54 12.97 -2.81 11.14
CA ILE A 54 12.65 -2.49 12.54
C ILE A 54 12.25 -1.02 12.69
N ILE A 55 12.97 -0.08 12.08
CA ILE A 55 12.65 1.34 12.13
C ILE A 55 11.24 1.61 11.56
N LEU A 56 10.92 1.02 10.41
CA LEU A 56 9.61 1.17 9.79
C LEU A 56 8.50 0.55 10.64
N ALA A 57 8.74 -0.61 11.21
CA ALA A 57 7.79 -1.26 12.13
C ALA A 57 7.54 -0.41 13.38
N ILE A 58 8.57 0.22 13.96
CA ILE A 58 8.45 1.13 15.09
C ILE A 58 7.66 2.38 14.69
N LEU A 59 7.90 2.98 13.51
CA LEU A 59 7.15 4.12 13.03
C LEU A 59 5.65 3.81 12.86
N ILE A 60 5.33 2.64 12.30
CA ILE A 60 3.95 2.15 12.20
C ILE A 60 3.34 1.96 13.60
N ALA A 61 4.08 1.34 14.53
CA ALA A 61 3.64 1.12 15.90
C ALA A 61 3.32 2.43 16.63
N ILE A 62 4.23 3.41 16.58
CA ILE A 62 4.05 4.73 17.20
C ILE A 62 2.83 5.42 16.60
N SER A 63 2.68 5.39 15.27
CA SER A 63 1.54 5.98 14.58
C SER A 63 0.21 5.31 14.96
N GLY A 64 0.23 4.04 15.36
CA GLY A 64 -0.94 3.32 15.87
C GLY A 64 -1.53 3.88 17.18
N PHE A 65 -0.79 4.72 17.91
CA PHE A 65 -1.28 5.43 19.10
C PHE A 65 -1.92 6.80 18.80
N LEU A 66 -1.81 7.28 17.55
CA LEU A 66 -2.40 8.56 17.16
C LEU A 66 -3.94 8.53 17.27
N SER A 67 -4.52 9.68 17.60
CA SER A 67 -5.97 9.85 17.59
C SER A 67 -6.51 9.76 16.15
N GLN A 68 -7.82 9.48 16.01
CA GLN A 68 -8.46 9.47 14.69
C GLN A 68 -8.29 10.81 13.96
N GLU A 69 -8.48 11.90 14.67
CA GLU A 69 -8.36 13.23 14.11
C GLU A 69 -6.94 13.52 13.58
N SER A 70 -5.91 13.13 14.34
CA SER A 70 -4.52 13.27 13.93
C SER A 70 -4.20 12.41 12.71
N LEU A 71 -4.71 11.18 12.66
CA LEU A 71 -4.54 10.30 11.51
C LEU A 71 -5.19 10.88 10.25
N VAL A 72 -6.41 11.38 10.35
CA VAL A 72 -7.11 11.99 9.19
C VAL A 72 -6.37 13.21 8.69
N LYS A 73 -5.89 14.10 9.57
CA LYS A 73 -5.10 15.28 9.18
C LYS A 73 -3.80 14.87 8.48
N LEU A 74 -3.09 13.90 9.05
CA LEU A 74 -1.84 13.40 8.48
C LEU A 74 -2.06 12.76 7.11
N GLN A 75 -3.08 11.93 6.97
CA GLN A 75 -3.45 11.28 5.70
C GLN A 75 -3.88 12.29 4.65
N SER A 76 -4.68 13.29 5.02
CA SER A 76 -5.08 14.36 4.10
C SER A 76 -3.86 15.11 3.55
N PHE A 77 -2.92 15.48 4.42
CA PHE A 77 -1.67 16.11 3.99
C PHE A 77 -0.90 15.23 3.00
N PHE A 78 -0.69 13.97 3.33
CA PHE A 78 0.02 13.05 2.45
C PHE A 78 -0.73 12.79 1.13
N THR A 79 -2.06 12.76 1.13
CA THR A 79 -2.85 12.61 -0.09
C THR A 79 -2.55 13.72 -1.10
N TYR A 80 -2.43 14.97 -0.66
CA TYR A 80 -2.05 16.08 -1.55
C TYR A 80 -0.62 15.94 -2.05
N VAL A 81 0.33 15.60 -1.16
CA VAL A 81 1.74 15.43 -1.53
C VAL A 81 1.89 14.27 -2.52
N PHE A 82 1.25 13.13 -2.27
CA PHE A 82 1.28 11.98 -3.18
C PHE A 82 0.58 12.27 -4.48
N GLY A 83 -0.59 12.90 -4.45
CA GLY A 83 -1.32 13.26 -5.66
C GLY A 83 -0.47 14.14 -6.57
N LEU A 84 0.13 15.18 -6.02
CA LEU A 84 1.02 16.07 -6.77
C LEU A 84 2.24 15.30 -7.31
N MET A 85 2.91 14.49 -6.48
CA MET A 85 4.08 13.72 -6.88
C MET A 85 3.72 12.73 -7.99
N THR A 86 2.60 12.03 -7.87
CA THR A 86 2.10 11.09 -8.89
C THR A 86 1.87 11.78 -10.22
N LEU A 87 1.27 12.98 -10.24
CA LEU A 87 1.06 13.74 -11.46
C LEU A 87 2.38 14.20 -12.10
N ILE A 88 3.36 14.61 -11.30
CA ILE A 88 4.70 14.98 -11.79
C ILE A 88 5.40 13.76 -12.41
N VAL A 89 5.37 12.61 -11.72
CA VAL A 89 5.97 11.36 -12.22
C VAL A 89 5.28 10.91 -13.50
N LEU A 90 3.95 10.95 -13.54
CA LEU A 90 3.19 10.66 -14.76
C LEU A 90 3.64 11.56 -15.94
N GLY A 91 3.83 12.86 -15.69
CA GLY A 91 4.35 13.78 -16.70
C GLY A 91 5.71 13.35 -17.26
N PHE A 92 6.65 12.95 -16.41
CA PHE A 92 7.94 12.43 -16.85
C PHE A 92 7.82 11.11 -17.63
N LEU A 93 6.96 10.20 -17.19
CA LEU A 93 6.75 8.93 -17.88
C LEU A 93 6.11 9.13 -19.26
N LEU A 94 5.12 10.01 -19.39
CA LEU A 94 4.49 10.33 -20.67
C LEU A 94 5.50 10.84 -21.70
N LEU A 95 6.47 11.65 -21.27
CA LEU A 95 7.53 12.18 -22.14
C LEU A 95 8.56 11.09 -22.56
N LYS A 96 8.76 10.08 -21.74
CA LYS A 96 9.73 8.99 -21.99
C LYS A 96 9.11 7.77 -22.65
N THR A 97 7.79 7.67 -22.69
CA THR A 97 7.07 6.52 -23.26
C THR A 97 7.38 6.35 -24.75
N ASN A 98 7.77 5.15 -25.11
CA ASN A 98 7.85 4.74 -26.53
C ASN A 98 6.45 4.34 -27.00
N TRP A 99 5.73 5.28 -27.57
CA TRP A 99 4.34 5.09 -28.01
C TRP A 99 4.21 4.06 -29.12
N ASP A 100 5.16 4.00 -30.06
CA ASP A 100 5.15 3.02 -31.16
C ASP A 100 5.26 1.60 -30.60
N LEU A 101 6.17 1.39 -29.67
CA LEU A 101 6.32 0.10 -28.99
C LEU A 101 5.09 -0.25 -28.17
N LEU A 102 4.54 0.72 -27.44
CA LEU A 102 3.36 0.51 -26.58
C LEU A 102 2.15 0.06 -27.41
N PHE A 103 1.88 0.71 -28.54
CA PHE A 103 0.77 0.36 -29.42
C PHE A 103 1.04 -0.90 -30.27
N ALA A 104 2.28 -1.33 -30.39
CA ALA A 104 2.66 -2.57 -31.07
C ALA A 104 2.59 -3.80 -30.13
N LEU A 105 2.34 -3.62 -28.83
CA LEU A 105 2.21 -4.74 -27.90
C LEU A 105 1.06 -5.66 -28.33
N PRO A 106 1.28 -6.98 -28.33
CA PRO A 106 0.23 -7.93 -28.69
C PRO A 106 -0.90 -7.89 -27.68
N SER A 107 -2.13 -8.05 -28.15
CA SER A 107 -3.29 -8.18 -27.26
C SER A 107 -3.14 -9.43 -26.40
N GLY A 108 -3.31 -9.26 -25.09
CA GLY A 108 -3.29 -10.37 -24.13
C GLY A 108 -4.49 -11.30 -24.29
N ASN A 109 -4.35 -12.52 -23.78
CA ASN A 109 -5.45 -13.47 -23.75
C ASN A 109 -6.54 -12.99 -22.77
N TRP A 110 -7.79 -13.01 -23.20
CA TRP A 110 -8.92 -12.54 -22.41
C TRP A 110 -9.14 -13.38 -21.13
N ILE A 111 -9.05 -14.70 -21.23
CA ILE A 111 -9.34 -15.62 -20.11
C ILE A 111 -8.14 -15.74 -19.17
N SER A 112 -6.93 -15.93 -19.70
CA SER A 112 -5.74 -16.17 -18.89
C SER A 112 -4.95 -14.91 -18.54
N GLY A 113 -5.26 -13.76 -19.13
CA GLY A 113 -4.61 -12.47 -18.83
C GLY A 113 -5.57 -11.47 -18.23
N PHE A 114 -6.61 -11.03 -18.99
CA PHE A 114 -7.47 -9.94 -18.56
C PHE A 114 -8.33 -10.29 -17.32
N LEU A 115 -9.02 -11.42 -17.31
CA LEU A 115 -9.88 -11.79 -16.18
C LEU A 115 -9.11 -11.98 -14.87
N PRO A 116 -7.95 -12.67 -14.82
CA PRO A 116 -7.12 -12.73 -13.62
C PRO A 116 -6.64 -11.36 -13.17
N ALA A 117 -6.21 -10.49 -14.09
CA ALA A 117 -5.77 -9.13 -13.76
C ALA A 117 -6.91 -8.31 -13.10
N VAL A 118 -8.11 -8.34 -13.69
CA VAL A 118 -9.29 -7.69 -13.10
C VAL A 118 -9.62 -8.27 -11.72
N SER A 119 -9.52 -9.60 -11.55
CA SER A 119 -9.77 -10.25 -10.26
C SER A 119 -8.77 -9.82 -9.19
N ILE A 120 -7.48 -9.70 -9.53
CA ILE A 120 -6.44 -9.22 -8.62
C ILE A 120 -6.71 -7.76 -8.22
N ILE A 121 -7.08 -6.90 -9.17
CA ILE A 121 -7.39 -5.50 -8.91
C ILE A 121 -8.59 -5.39 -7.97
N ILE A 122 -9.69 -6.09 -8.25
CA ILE A 122 -10.88 -6.08 -7.40
C ILE A 122 -10.57 -6.60 -6.00
N ALA A 123 -9.85 -7.71 -5.90
CA ALA A 123 -9.47 -8.30 -4.61
C ALA A 123 -8.50 -7.41 -3.84
N GLY A 124 -7.51 -6.83 -4.50
CA GLY A 124 -6.46 -6.02 -3.87
C GLY A 124 -6.89 -4.62 -3.47
N THR A 125 -7.86 -4.02 -4.17
CA THR A 125 -8.20 -2.60 -4.00
C THR A 125 -9.65 -2.34 -3.58
N GLY A 126 -10.60 -3.07 -4.10
CA GLY A 126 -12.02 -2.87 -3.83
C GLY A 126 -12.50 -3.67 -2.62
N ILE A 127 -12.60 -4.97 -2.77
CA ILE A 127 -13.18 -5.87 -1.75
C ILE A 127 -12.32 -5.88 -0.47
N SER A 128 -11.00 -5.78 -0.59
CA SER A 128 -10.10 -5.78 0.56
C SER A 128 -10.36 -4.63 1.54
N TRP A 129 -10.83 -3.49 1.05
CA TRP A 129 -11.16 -2.33 1.89
C TRP A 129 -12.61 -2.36 2.40
N ALA A 130 -13.50 -3.10 1.77
CA ALA A 130 -14.90 -3.22 2.20
C ALA A 130 -15.02 -3.75 3.64
N ILE A 131 -14.11 -4.63 4.06
CA ILE A 131 -14.08 -5.16 5.43
C ILE A 131 -13.71 -4.12 6.50
N ALA A 132 -12.99 -3.05 6.13
CA ALA A 132 -12.63 -1.95 7.01
C ALA A 132 -13.58 -0.74 6.86
N ALA A 133 -14.53 -0.77 5.93
CA ALA A 133 -15.39 0.37 5.64
C ALA A 133 -16.20 0.83 6.85
N ALA A 134 -16.69 -0.10 7.67
CA ALA A 134 -17.45 0.22 8.89
C ALA A 134 -16.63 1.00 9.92
N ASP A 135 -15.32 0.76 10.01
CA ASP A 135 -14.42 1.42 10.97
C ASP A 135 -14.29 2.93 10.70
N TYR A 136 -14.60 3.35 9.47
CA TYR A 136 -14.51 4.72 9.00
C TYR A 136 -15.89 5.36 8.79
N SER A 137 -16.87 4.59 8.31
CA SER A 137 -18.23 5.11 8.07
C SER A 137 -18.93 5.57 9.36
N VAL A 138 -18.56 5.03 10.51
CA VAL A 138 -19.07 5.46 11.81
C VAL A 138 -18.81 6.94 12.13
N TYR A 139 -17.80 7.55 11.49
CA TYR A 139 -17.46 8.96 11.66
C TYR A 139 -18.12 9.88 10.63
N GLN A 140 -18.93 9.35 9.72
CA GLN A 140 -19.64 10.15 8.73
C GLN A 140 -20.79 10.96 9.39
N ASP A 141 -20.95 12.21 8.94
CA ASP A 141 -22.11 13.01 9.37
C ASP A 141 -23.40 12.37 8.81
N PRO A 142 -24.40 12.08 9.67
CA PRO A 142 -25.67 11.51 9.22
C PRO A 142 -26.44 12.38 8.20
N LYS A 143 -26.06 13.64 8.06
CA LYS A 143 -26.65 14.58 7.08
C LYS A 143 -26.10 14.40 5.66
N ASN A 144 -24.99 13.69 5.50
CA ASN A 144 -24.42 13.42 4.18
C ASN A 144 -25.38 12.54 3.37
N SER A 145 -25.60 12.89 2.11
CA SER A 145 -26.42 12.05 1.23
C SER A 145 -25.67 10.77 0.83
N ASP A 146 -26.38 9.65 0.75
CA ASP A 146 -25.83 8.36 0.34
C ASP A 146 -25.15 8.46 -1.03
N PHE A 147 -25.76 9.21 -1.97
CA PHE A 147 -25.18 9.43 -3.30
C PHE A 147 -23.83 10.15 -3.23
N ALA A 148 -23.70 11.19 -2.39
CA ALA A 148 -22.43 11.90 -2.24
C ALA A 148 -21.34 11.01 -1.63
N ILE A 149 -21.69 10.14 -0.66
CA ILE A 149 -20.76 9.18 -0.07
C ILE A 149 -20.31 8.15 -1.12
N ILE A 150 -21.24 7.55 -1.85
CA ILE A 150 -20.94 6.57 -2.90
C ILE A 150 -20.06 7.20 -3.97
N LEU A 151 -20.44 8.36 -4.50
CA LEU A 151 -19.70 9.03 -5.57
C LEU A 151 -18.28 9.41 -5.12
N SER A 152 -18.14 10.04 -3.96
CA SER A 152 -16.82 10.45 -3.44
C SER A 152 -15.91 9.26 -3.18
N THR A 153 -16.42 8.19 -2.57
CA THR A 153 -15.65 6.96 -2.30
C THR A 153 -15.24 6.27 -3.59
N THR A 154 -16.16 6.17 -4.56
CA THR A 154 -15.88 5.56 -5.86
C THR A 154 -14.82 6.34 -6.63
N LEU A 155 -14.95 7.67 -6.72
CA LEU A 155 -13.98 8.51 -7.42
C LEU A 155 -12.63 8.54 -6.72
N ALA A 156 -12.61 8.59 -5.39
CA ALA A 156 -11.37 8.55 -4.60
C ALA A 156 -10.61 7.22 -4.76
N GLY A 157 -11.29 6.12 -4.97
CA GLY A 157 -10.66 4.83 -5.31
C GLY A 157 -10.27 4.73 -6.77
N PHE A 158 -11.19 5.06 -7.68
CA PHE A 158 -11.01 4.85 -9.12
C PHE A 158 -9.91 5.75 -9.72
N ILE A 159 -9.92 7.06 -9.45
CA ILE A 159 -9.01 8.00 -10.12
C ILE A 159 -7.53 7.71 -9.83
N PRO A 160 -7.10 7.57 -8.57
CA PRO A 160 -5.69 7.26 -8.27
C PRO A 160 -5.26 5.91 -8.84
N LEU A 161 -6.11 4.89 -8.72
CA LEU A 161 -5.81 3.55 -9.26
C LEU A 161 -5.67 3.58 -10.78
N PHE A 162 -6.57 4.24 -11.48
CA PHE A 162 -6.49 4.38 -12.94
C PHE A 162 -5.19 5.05 -13.36
N ILE A 163 -4.78 6.12 -12.66
CA ILE A 163 -3.51 6.82 -12.93
C ILE A 163 -2.32 5.90 -12.68
N LEU A 164 -2.27 5.24 -11.52
CA LEU A 164 -1.15 4.35 -11.16
C LEU A 164 -1.03 3.15 -12.10
N MET A 165 -2.15 2.55 -12.49
CA MET A 165 -2.15 1.45 -13.45
C MET A 165 -1.71 1.91 -14.84
N SER A 166 -2.15 3.10 -15.27
CA SER A 166 -1.68 3.71 -16.52
C SER A 166 -0.17 3.94 -16.49
N MET A 167 0.38 4.41 -15.36
CA MET A 167 1.84 4.54 -15.18
C MET A 167 2.55 3.19 -15.33
N GLY A 168 2.02 2.12 -14.74
CA GLY A 168 2.54 0.77 -14.90
C GLY A 168 2.59 0.32 -16.37
N ILE A 169 1.52 0.59 -17.13
CA ILE A 169 1.46 0.28 -18.57
C ILE A 169 2.52 1.10 -19.35
N LEU A 170 2.64 2.40 -19.07
CA LEU A 170 3.66 3.25 -19.71
C LEU A 170 5.08 2.73 -19.46
N MET A 171 5.34 2.21 -18.26
CA MET A 171 6.63 1.65 -17.89
C MET A 171 7.02 0.41 -18.72
N THR A 172 6.07 -0.41 -19.15
CA THR A 172 6.35 -1.61 -19.95
C THR A 172 6.99 -1.29 -21.30
N SER A 173 6.79 -0.08 -21.83
CA SER A 173 7.41 0.37 -23.09
C SER A 173 8.78 1.02 -22.92
N THR A 174 9.14 1.41 -21.69
CA THR A 174 10.38 2.15 -21.40
C THR A 174 11.43 1.31 -20.70
N VAL A 175 11.01 0.29 -19.95
CA VAL A 175 11.89 -0.56 -19.15
C VAL A 175 11.74 -2.01 -19.59
N PRO A 176 12.80 -2.60 -20.18
CA PRO A 176 12.82 -4.04 -20.46
C PRO A 176 12.63 -4.82 -19.16
N ASP A 177 11.90 -5.90 -19.24
CA ASP A 177 11.67 -6.84 -18.13
C ASP A 177 11.09 -6.20 -16.84
N PHE A 178 10.36 -5.06 -16.98
CA PHE A 178 9.73 -4.36 -15.86
C PHE A 178 8.92 -5.30 -14.92
N LEU A 179 8.30 -6.34 -15.50
CA LEU A 179 7.47 -7.29 -14.73
C LEU A 179 8.30 -8.27 -13.87
N SER A 180 9.60 -8.37 -14.08
CA SER A 180 10.49 -9.25 -13.32
C SER A 180 11.26 -8.51 -12.22
N VAL A 181 11.04 -7.20 -12.07
CA VAL A 181 11.77 -6.38 -11.11
C VAL A 181 11.21 -6.57 -9.69
N PRO A 182 12.04 -6.85 -8.69
CA PRO A 182 11.59 -7.05 -7.30
C PRO A 182 10.92 -5.82 -6.69
N ASN A 183 11.36 -4.62 -7.04
CA ASN A 183 10.80 -3.37 -6.53
C ASN A 183 10.48 -2.39 -7.67
N PRO A 184 9.23 -2.33 -8.14
CA PRO A 184 8.80 -1.39 -9.18
C PRO A 184 9.03 0.09 -8.84
N ILE A 185 9.04 0.45 -7.54
CA ILE A 185 9.24 1.83 -7.08
C ILE A 185 10.63 2.33 -7.45
N ASP A 186 11.64 1.48 -7.30
CA ASP A 186 13.03 1.81 -7.64
C ASP A 186 13.19 2.06 -9.13
N VAL A 187 12.52 1.23 -9.93
CA VAL A 187 12.55 1.36 -11.40
C VAL A 187 11.88 2.66 -11.85
N ILE A 188 10.75 3.02 -11.27
CA ILE A 188 10.11 4.32 -11.52
C ILE A 188 11.07 5.44 -11.11
N GLY A 189 11.70 5.33 -9.94
CA GLY A 189 12.71 6.28 -9.46
C GLY A 189 13.88 6.47 -10.44
N SER A 190 14.34 5.39 -11.07
CA SER A 190 15.44 5.43 -12.05
C SER A 190 15.06 6.15 -13.36
N GLN A 191 13.77 6.26 -13.67
CA GLN A 191 13.28 6.99 -14.84
C GLN A 191 13.18 8.50 -14.60
N LEU A 192 13.33 8.95 -13.36
CA LEU A 192 13.26 10.36 -13.00
C LEU A 192 14.63 11.04 -13.12
N PRO A 193 14.68 12.37 -13.29
CA PRO A 193 15.91 13.13 -13.14
C PRO A 193 16.49 12.92 -11.72
N THR A 194 17.80 12.92 -11.58
CA THR A 194 18.50 12.64 -10.31
C THR A 194 17.99 13.50 -9.14
N TRP A 195 17.69 14.76 -9.37
CA TRP A 195 17.17 15.68 -8.34
C TRP A 195 15.77 15.30 -7.87
N MET A 196 15.01 14.56 -8.68
CA MET A 196 13.64 14.16 -8.40
C MET A 196 13.55 12.76 -7.77
N THR A 197 14.56 11.91 -7.96
CA THR A 197 14.57 10.52 -7.46
C THR A 197 14.45 10.48 -5.94
N ILE A 198 15.20 11.30 -5.21
CA ILE A 198 15.16 11.33 -3.74
C ILE A 198 13.79 11.81 -3.22
N PRO A 199 13.23 12.95 -3.65
CA PRO A 199 11.88 13.36 -3.26
C PRO A 199 10.81 12.29 -3.59
N TYR A 200 10.91 11.63 -4.74
CA TYR A 200 10.02 10.55 -5.12
C TYR A 200 10.09 9.36 -4.14
N LEU A 201 11.30 8.86 -3.85
CA LEU A 201 11.49 7.72 -2.95
C LEU A 201 11.03 8.04 -1.52
N ILE A 202 11.29 9.25 -1.01
CA ILE A 202 10.77 9.69 0.30
C ILE A 202 9.25 9.69 0.29
N THR A 203 8.64 10.22 -0.77
CA THR A 203 7.18 10.27 -0.91
C THR A 203 6.60 8.86 -0.99
N ALA A 204 7.19 7.96 -1.79
CA ALA A 204 6.78 6.58 -1.89
C ALA A 204 6.89 5.83 -0.55
N LEU A 205 8.00 6.03 0.18
CA LEU A 205 8.21 5.44 1.50
C LEU A 205 7.09 5.81 2.48
N VAL A 206 6.77 7.10 2.58
CA VAL A 206 5.68 7.57 3.44
C VAL A 206 4.34 7.03 2.96
N GLY A 207 4.14 6.91 1.63
CA GLY A 207 2.95 6.33 1.00
C GLY A 207 2.71 4.87 1.34
N LEU A 208 3.75 4.12 1.61
CA LEU A 208 3.66 2.72 2.04
C LEU A 208 3.41 2.58 3.54
N VAL A 209 3.94 3.52 4.34
CA VAL A 209 3.71 3.53 5.80
C VAL A 209 2.27 3.93 6.14
N ALA A 210 1.71 4.93 5.48
CA ALA A 210 0.39 5.47 5.80
C ALA A 210 -0.75 4.42 5.77
N PRO A 211 -0.93 3.59 4.72
CA PRO A 211 -1.95 2.54 4.70
C PRO A 211 -1.69 1.43 5.74
N SER A 212 -0.43 1.18 6.12
CA SER A 212 -0.10 0.23 7.18
C SER A 212 -0.64 0.69 8.54
N VAL A 213 -0.62 1.99 8.82
CA VAL A 213 -1.20 2.57 10.05
C VAL A 213 -2.72 2.39 10.09
N ILE A 214 -3.39 2.59 8.95
CA ILE A 214 -4.84 2.37 8.82
C ILE A 214 -5.16 0.88 9.06
N SER A 215 -4.41 -0.01 8.39
CA SER A 215 -4.58 -1.45 8.54
C SER A 215 -4.35 -1.92 9.97
N LEU A 216 -3.35 -1.40 10.67
CA LEU A 216 -3.06 -1.68 12.07
C LEU A 216 -4.25 -1.29 12.98
N ARG A 217 -4.88 -0.15 12.72
CA ARG A 217 -6.04 0.30 13.47
C ARG A 217 -7.23 -0.64 13.29
N SER A 218 -7.60 -0.94 12.05
CA SER A 218 -8.71 -1.85 11.74
C SER A 218 -8.43 -3.28 12.22
N ALA A 219 -7.19 -3.76 12.10
CA ALA A 219 -6.81 -5.05 12.65
C ALA A 219 -6.99 -5.15 14.18
N ARG A 220 -6.73 -4.05 14.91
CA ARG A 220 -7.02 -3.97 16.36
C ARG A 220 -8.52 -4.06 16.66
N VAL A 221 -9.35 -3.36 15.88
CA VAL A 221 -10.82 -3.42 16.02
C VAL A 221 -11.30 -4.85 15.78
N ASN A 222 -10.74 -5.54 14.79
CA ASN A 222 -11.07 -6.93 14.51
C ASN A 222 -10.75 -7.89 15.68
N LEU A 223 -9.67 -7.67 16.45
CA LEU A 223 -9.40 -8.44 17.67
C LEU A 223 -10.54 -8.28 18.69
N SER A 224 -11.03 -7.07 18.88
CA SER A 224 -12.16 -6.82 19.79
C SER A 224 -13.45 -7.50 19.31
N THR A 225 -13.70 -7.50 18.00
CA THR A 225 -14.84 -8.18 17.39
C THR A 225 -14.75 -9.71 17.52
N LEU A 226 -13.53 -10.26 17.49
CA LEU A 226 -13.25 -11.67 17.78
C LEU A 226 -13.32 -12.01 19.29
N ASN A 227 -13.73 -11.06 20.13
CA ASN A 227 -13.78 -11.20 21.59
C ASN A 227 -12.41 -11.42 22.25
N ILE A 228 -11.33 -11.03 21.58
CA ILE A 228 -9.96 -11.05 22.12
C ILE A 228 -9.72 -9.74 22.86
N LYS A 229 -9.89 -9.78 24.19
CA LYS A 229 -9.78 -8.61 25.06
C LYS A 229 -8.32 -8.33 25.40
N VAL A 230 -7.68 -7.48 24.63
CA VAL A 230 -6.32 -6.99 24.88
C VAL A 230 -6.30 -5.47 24.94
N ASN A 231 -5.38 -4.90 25.72
CA ASN A 231 -5.19 -3.46 25.73
C ASN A 231 -4.53 -2.97 24.41
N ASN A 232 -4.57 -1.67 24.17
CA ASN A 232 -4.06 -1.07 22.94
C ASN A 232 -2.57 -1.38 22.70
N PHE A 233 -1.76 -1.34 23.75
CA PHE A 233 -0.33 -1.62 23.65
C PHE A 233 -0.09 -3.07 23.22
N THR A 234 -0.72 -4.02 23.89
CA THR A 234 -0.60 -5.45 23.57
C THR A 234 -1.09 -5.74 22.15
N ALA A 235 -2.22 -5.14 21.73
CA ALA A 235 -2.74 -5.33 20.38
C ALA A 235 -1.76 -4.81 19.33
N ILE A 236 -1.19 -3.62 19.50
CA ILE A 236 -0.18 -3.07 18.59
C ILE A 236 1.06 -3.98 18.55
N SER A 237 1.55 -4.40 19.72
CA SER A 237 2.74 -5.29 19.81
C SER A 237 2.53 -6.60 19.08
N ILE A 238 1.37 -7.25 19.21
CA ILE A 238 1.04 -8.48 18.49
C ILE A 238 1.16 -8.26 16.97
N HIS A 239 0.53 -7.22 16.44
CA HIS A 239 0.55 -6.94 15.00
C HIS A 239 1.95 -6.60 14.49
N VAL A 240 2.72 -5.83 15.27
CA VAL A 240 4.11 -5.48 14.93
C VAL A 240 5.01 -6.72 14.91
N ILE A 241 4.86 -7.61 15.89
CA ILE A 241 5.62 -8.87 15.94
C ILE A 241 5.29 -9.75 14.72
N ILE A 242 4.00 -9.90 14.39
CA ILE A 242 3.58 -10.66 13.21
C ILE A 242 4.11 -10.01 11.92
N MET A 243 4.01 -8.71 11.80
CA MET A 243 4.52 -7.95 10.65
C MET A 243 6.03 -8.11 10.49
N LEU A 244 6.81 -8.03 11.58
CA LEU A 244 8.25 -8.27 11.58
C LEU A 244 8.60 -9.71 11.20
N ALA A 245 7.91 -10.69 11.78
CA ALA A 245 8.15 -12.11 11.48
C ALA A 245 7.88 -12.44 10.00
N LEU A 246 6.74 -11.97 9.46
CA LEU A 246 6.40 -12.13 8.05
C LEU A 246 7.35 -11.34 7.15
N GLY A 247 7.74 -10.13 7.54
CA GLY A 247 8.69 -9.31 6.79
C GLY A 247 10.07 -9.96 6.69
N ILE A 248 10.57 -10.53 7.79
CA ILE A 248 11.82 -11.29 7.80
C ILE A 248 11.71 -12.55 6.92
N TYR A 249 10.59 -13.27 7.02
CA TYR A 249 10.35 -14.43 6.18
C TYR A 249 10.40 -14.10 4.70
N VAL A 250 9.68 -13.03 4.29
CA VAL A 250 9.62 -12.60 2.89
C VAL A 250 10.97 -12.08 2.40
N LEU A 251 11.70 -11.28 3.18
CA LEU A 251 12.96 -10.67 2.76
C LEU A 251 14.16 -11.64 2.73
N PHE A 252 14.14 -12.74 3.50
CA PHE A 252 15.32 -13.58 3.67
C PHE A 252 15.09 -15.07 3.41
N ILE A 253 13.84 -15.54 3.31
CA ILE A 253 13.53 -16.97 3.20
C ILE A 253 12.70 -17.26 1.95
N SER A 254 11.83 -16.34 1.53
CA SER A 254 10.95 -16.54 0.39
C SER A 254 11.67 -16.23 -0.92
N ASP A 255 11.65 -17.18 -1.86
CA ASP A 255 12.13 -16.96 -3.24
C ASP A 255 11.11 -16.20 -4.12
N SER A 256 9.99 -15.75 -3.54
CA SER A 256 8.81 -15.23 -4.26
C SER A 256 8.71 -13.71 -4.25
N PHE A 257 9.77 -12.98 -3.86
CA PHE A 257 9.76 -11.52 -3.81
C PHE A 257 10.88 -10.94 -4.64
#